data_b5afde8c97d7be422431a44c27f8e01a
#
_entry.id   b5afde8c97d7be422431a44c27f8e01a
#
_cell.length_a   1.000
_cell.length_b   1.000
_cell.length_c   1.000
_cell.angle_alpha   90.00
_cell.angle_beta   90.00
_cell.angle_gamma   90.00
#
_symmetry.space_group_name_H-M   'P 1'
#
loop_
_entity.id
_entity.type
_entity.pdbx_description
1 polymer ?
#
loop_
_entity_poly.entity_id
_entity_poly.type
_entity_poly.pdbx_seq_one_letter_code
_entity_poly.pdbx_strand_id
1 'polypeptide(L)'
;IDASIFEYDENRQLTNTGLASIDYDIEGKTVTVTLNSKDYKWSDGQPVTIDDYIFTYQSIGHKDYTGSRYNSKYENVEGMKEFHEGKADSVSGLEKIDDYSVKIHFKEMRPSMKLAGGALSAYIMPKHIFSTIPVAEWDKSEYVRGTKFVGLGAFKLESIIPGESVTLVPNEHYYKGRAKLDKVVMEIVSPDNIVSEMKAGKYDIAEMPNAQYESYKDLTNVNLVSTFKSSFEYIAFHLGKFDKASGKNITDPKAKMSDPVL
;
A
#
# COMPACT_ATOMS: atom_id res chain seq x y z
N ILE A 1 -1.25 -1.85 11.08
CA ILE A 1 -1.99 -0.60 11.27
C ILE A 1 -3.06 -0.46 10.19
N ASP A 2 -2.69 -0.57 8.92
CA ASP A 2 -3.64 -0.58 7.83
C ASP A 2 -3.87 -2.01 7.32
N ALA A 3 -5.00 -2.26 6.67
CA ALA A 3 -5.33 -3.53 6.06
C ALA A 3 -5.67 -3.35 4.59
N SER A 4 -5.28 -4.32 3.75
CA SER A 4 -5.84 -4.44 2.42
C SER A 4 -7.33 -4.73 2.51
N ILE A 5 -8.16 -4.09 1.68
CA ILE A 5 -9.59 -4.43 1.59
C ILE A 5 -9.83 -5.75 0.86
N PHE A 6 -8.84 -6.22 0.12
CA PHE A 6 -8.86 -7.50 -0.57
C PHE A 6 -7.94 -8.50 0.12
N GLU A 7 -8.33 -9.76 0.12
CA GLU A 7 -7.46 -10.87 0.44
C GLU A 7 -7.00 -11.59 -0.83
N TYR A 8 -5.94 -12.37 -0.69
CA TYR A 8 -5.31 -13.08 -1.80
C TYR A 8 -5.10 -14.53 -1.41
N ASP A 9 -5.28 -15.43 -2.37
CA ASP A 9 -4.92 -16.84 -2.21
C ASP A 9 -3.40 -17.07 -2.33
N GLU A 10 -2.99 -18.32 -2.21
CA GLU A 10 -1.59 -18.74 -2.33
C GLU A 10 -0.96 -18.44 -3.70
N ASN A 11 -1.80 -18.31 -4.75
CA ASN A 11 -1.40 -17.95 -6.10
C ASN A 11 -1.45 -16.43 -6.35
N ARG A 12 -1.64 -15.63 -5.27
CA ARG A 12 -1.79 -14.17 -5.31
C ARG A 12 -2.99 -13.67 -6.13
N GLN A 13 -4.01 -14.52 -6.29
CA GLN A 13 -5.26 -14.11 -6.91
C GLN A 13 -6.16 -13.45 -5.86
N LEU A 14 -6.87 -12.41 -6.30
CA LEU A 14 -7.85 -11.74 -5.46
C LEU A 14 -8.99 -12.69 -5.09
N THR A 15 -9.36 -12.70 -3.81
CA THR A 15 -10.47 -13.48 -3.27
C THR A 15 -11.58 -12.56 -2.78
N ASN A 16 -12.76 -13.13 -2.53
CA ASN A 16 -13.92 -12.41 -2.00
C ASN A 16 -14.07 -12.55 -0.48
N THR A 17 -13.00 -12.91 0.24
CA THR A 17 -13.00 -13.18 1.68
C THR A 17 -12.53 -12.01 2.55
N GLY A 18 -12.04 -10.92 1.92
CA GLY A 18 -11.57 -9.71 2.60
C GLY A 18 -12.70 -8.78 3.04
N LEU A 19 -12.36 -7.51 3.27
CA LEU A 19 -13.34 -6.44 3.54
C LEU A 19 -14.25 -6.18 2.34
N ALA A 20 -13.78 -6.45 1.13
CA ALA A 20 -14.56 -6.28 -0.10
C ALA A 20 -14.49 -7.53 -1.00
N SER A 21 -15.53 -7.71 -1.78
CA SER A 21 -15.63 -8.65 -2.88
C SER A 21 -15.57 -7.94 -4.23
N ILE A 22 -15.26 -8.72 -5.26
CA ILE A 22 -15.02 -8.22 -6.61
C ILE A 22 -15.78 -9.06 -7.60
N ASP A 23 -16.48 -8.40 -8.51
CA ASP A 23 -17.10 -9.02 -9.67
C ASP A 23 -16.59 -8.39 -10.96
N TYR A 24 -16.19 -9.24 -11.93
CA TYR A 24 -15.57 -8.81 -13.19
C TYR A 24 -16.53 -9.03 -14.36
N ASP A 25 -16.89 -7.95 -15.02
CA ASP A 25 -17.53 -7.99 -16.35
C ASP A 25 -16.47 -7.64 -17.42
N ILE A 26 -15.91 -8.69 -18.04
CA ILE A 26 -14.83 -8.55 -19.02
C ILE A 26 -15.33 -7.88 -20.31
N GLU A 27 -16.54 -8.23 -20.77
CA GLU A 27 -17.12 -7.68 -22.01
C GLU A 27 -17.54 -6.22 -21.81
N GLY A 28 -18.17 -5.91 -20.67
CA GLY A 28 -18.55 -4.56 -20.29
C GLY A 28 -17.38 -3.69 -19.83
N LYS A 29 -16.17 -4.28 -19.70
CA LYS A 29 -14.96 -3.62 -19.20
C LYS A 29 -15.14 -2.97 -17.84
N THR A 30 -15.87 -3.62 -16.95
CA THR A 30 -16.14 -3.10 -15.61
C THR A 30 -15.70 -4.07 -14.51
N VAL A 31 -15.46 -3.50 -13.36
CA VAL A 31 -15.25 -4.24 -12.11
C VAL A 31 -16.16 -3.64 -11.07
N THR A 32 -17.00 -4.45 -10.44
CA THR A 32 -17.79 -4.03 -9.29
C THR A 32 -17.06 -4.42 -8.00
N VAL A 33 -16.84 -3.46 -7.13
CA VAL A 33 -16.29 -3.66 -5.78
C VAL A 33 -17.39 -3.43 -4.78
N THR A 34 -17.62 -4.40 -3.90
CA THR A 34 -18.68 -4.35 -2.88
C THR A 34 -18.08 -4.63 -1.50
N LEU A 35 -18.33 -3.75 -0.53
CA LEU A 35 -17.99 -4.00 0.87
C LEU A 35 -18.82 -5.15 1.43
N ASN A 36 -18.19 -6.15 2.05
CA ASN A 36 -18.84 -7.38 2.49
C ASN A 36 -19.70 -7.21 3.77
N SER A 37 -19.60 -6.07 4.46
CA SER A 37 -20.45 -5.72 5.61
C SER A 37 -20.73 -4.23 5.65
N LYS A 38 -21.89 -3.89 6.20
CA LYS A 38 -22.32 -2.51 6.49
C LYS A 38 -21.81 -2.01 7.85
N ASP A 39 -21.26 -2.91 8.66
CA ASP A 39 -20.86 -2.62 10.05
C ASP A 39 -19.36 -2.32 10.19
N TYR A 40 -18.62 -2.28 9.09
CA TYR A 40 -17.20 -1.96 9.13
C TYR A 40 -16.96 -0.54 9.62
N LYS A 41 -15.96 -0.40 10.50
CA LYS A 41 -15.58 0.88 11.09
C LYS A 41 -14.08 1.11 10.97
N TRP A 42 -13.72 2.33 10.79
CA TRP A 42 -12.36 2.82 10.97
C TRP A 42 -11.93 2.68 12.44
N SER A 43 -10.62 2.72 12.70
CA SER A 43 -10.08 2.62 14.07
C SER A 43 -10.50 3.74 15.02
N ASP A 44 -11.05 4.84 14.50
CA ASP A 44 -11.67 5.93 15.26
C ASP A 44 -13.19 5.76 15.47
N GLY A 45 -13.75 4.65 14.96
CA GLY A 45 -15.16 4.31 15.11
C GLY A 45 -16.10 4.86 14.03
N GLN A 46 -15.60 5.66 13.09
CA GLN A 46 -16.41 6.13 11.96
C GLN A 46 -16.74 5.00 11.00
N PRO A 47 -17.93 4.99 10.37
CA PRO A 47 -18.31 3.95 9.42
C PRO A 47 -17.42 3.97 8.18
N VAL A 48 -17.17 2.79 7.62
CA VAL A 48 -16.52 2.63 6.31
C VAL A 48 -17.62 2.55 5.26
N THR A 49 -17.49 3.36 4.22
CA THR A 49 -18.40 3.37 3.08
C THR A 49 -17.64 3.28 1.77
N ILE A 50 -18.36 3.03 0.69
CA ILE A 50 -17.76 3.01 -0.64
C ILE A 50 -17.23 4.37 -1.08
N ASP A 51 -17.71 5.46 -0.46
CA ASP A 51 -17.19 6.80 -0.69
C ASP A 51 -15.72 6.93 -0.29
N ASP A 52 -15.26 6.19 0.70
CA ASP A 52 -13.85 6.13 1.10
C ASP A 52 -13.00 5.49 -0.02
N TYR A 53 -13.54 4.47 -0.68
CA TYR A 53 -12.87 3.81 -1.80
C TYR A 53 -12.84 4.69 -3.06
N ILE A 54 -13.95 5.32 -3.40
CA ILE A 54 -14.03 6.31 -4.49
C ILE A 54 -13.05 7.45 -4.22
N PHE A 55 -13.03 7.97 -3.00
CA PHE A 55 -12.12 9.02 -2.57
C PHE A 55 -10.65 8.62 -2.73
N THR A 56 -10.31 7.35 -2.51
CA THR A 56 -8.94 6.85 -2.73
C THR A 56 -8.50 7.01 -4.19
N TYR A 57 -9.36 6.67 -5.15
CA TYR A 57 -9.06 6.88 -6.57
C TYR A 57 -8.94 8.35 -6.93
N GLN A 58 -9.85 9.18 -6.42
CA GLN A 58 -9.81 10.64 -6.61
C GLN A 58 -8.54 11.23 -6.02
N SER A 59 -8.11 10.73 -4.85
CA SER A 59 -6.88 11.15 -4.18
C SER A 59 -5.64 10.85 -5.00
N ILE A 60 -5.53 9.63 -5.51
CA ILE A 60 -4.40 9.20 -6.36
C ILE A 60 -4.43 9.95 -7.71
N GLY A 61 -5.62 10.18 -8.26
CA GLY A 61 -5.81 10.92 -9.50
C GLY A 61 -5.72 12.44 -9.35
N HIS A 62 -5.65 13.00 -8.15
CA HIS A 62 -5.62 14.45 -7.96
C HIS A 62 -4.36 15.07 -8.58
N LYS A 63 -4.50 16.25 -9.21
CA LYS A 63 -3.40 16.96 -9.89
C LYS A 63 -2.21 17.30 -8.97
N ASP A 64 -2.47 17.50 -7.68
CA ASP A 64 -1.44 17.81 -6.68
C ASP A 64 -0.89 16.56 -5.97
N TYR A 65 -1.30 15.36 -6.39
CA TYR A 65 -0.78 14.12 -5.84
C TYR A 65 0.63 13.85 -6.38
N THR A 66 1.62 13.82 -5.49
CA THR A 66 3.04 13.63 -5.83
C THR A 66 3.54 12.21 -5.56
N GLY A 67 2.67 11.31 -5.09
CA GLY A 67 3.05 9.94 -4.78
C GLY A 67 3.22 9.06 -6.02
N SER A 68 3.87 7.92 -5.86
CA SER A 68 4.22 7.00 -6.94
C SER A 68 3.06 6.10 -7.43
N ARG A 69 1.89 6.17 -6.81
CA ARG A 69 0.77 5.30 -7.17
C ARG A 69 0.06 5.71 -8.47
N TYR A 70 0.06 7.00 -8.82
CA TYR A 70 -0.48 7.43 -10.10
C TYR A 70 0.40 6.91 -11.24
N ASN A 71 -0.15 6.06 -12.08
CA ASN A 71 0.54 5.42 -13.19
C ASN A 71 -0.46 4.88 -14.23
N SER A 72 0.02 4.21 -15.27
CA SER A 72 -0.80 3.68 -16.36
C SER A 72 -1.93 2.71 -15.92
N LYS A 73 -1.83 2.10 -14.74
CA LYS A 73 -2.92 1.25 -14.21
C LYS A 73 -4.11 2.09 -13.77
N TYR A 74 -3.84 3.23 -13.12
CA TYR A 74 -4.90 4.18 -12.73
C TYR A 74 -5.41 4.96 -13.93
N GLU A 75 -4.55 5.34 -14.88
CA GLU A 75 -4.97 5.99 -16.13
C GLU A 75 -5.88 5.12 -17.00
N ASN A 76 -5.87 3.81 -16.78
CA ASN A 76 -6.77 2.87 -17.43
C ASN A 76 -8.24 2.99 -16.95
N VAL A 77 -8.49 3.62 -15.81
CA VAL A 77 -9.86 3.99 -15.38
C VAL A 77 -10.34 5.14 -16.27
N GLU A 78 -11.57 5.04 -16.76
CA GLU A 78 -12.15 6.07 -17.62
C GLU A 78 -12.23 7.43 -16.91
N GLY A 79 -11.88 8.50 -17.59
CA GLY A 79 -11.86 9.87 -17.05
C GLY A 79 -10.74 10.16 -16.04
N MET A 80 -9.92 9.18 -15.66
CA MET A 80 -8.85 9.39 -14.67
C MET A 80 -7.79 10.38 -15.16
N LYS A 81 -7.40 10.30 -16.42
CA LYS A 81 -6.40 11.20 -17.00
C LYS A 81 -6.91 12.65 -17.09
N GLU A 82 -8.14 12.81 -17.52
CA GLU A 82 -8.80 14.12 -17.63
C GLU A 82 -8.93 14.78 -16.25
N PHE A 83 -9.27 13.98 -15.24
CA PHE A 83 -9.32 14.44 -13.85
C PHE A 83 -7.93 14.86 -13.35
N HIS A 84 -6.90 14.04 -13.57
CA HIS A 84 -5.53 14.34 -13.16
C HIS A 84 -4.98 15.62 -13.82
N GLU A 85 -5.33 15.87 -15.07
CA GLU A 85 -4.94 17.06 -15.82
C GLU A 85 -5.78 18.30 -15.45
N GLY A 86 -6.72 18.19 -14.53
CA GLY A 86 -7.64 19.27 -14.13
C GLY A 86 -8.66 19.67 -15.19
N LYS A 87 -8.94 18.76 -16.15
CA LYS A 87 -9.92 18.95 -17.23
C LYS A 87 -11.31 18.44 -16.87
N ALA A 88 -11.44 17.73 -15.77
CA ALA A 88 -12.69 17.23 -15.23
C ALA A 88 -12.70 17.35 -13.70
N ASP A 89 -13.89 17.58 -13.12
CA ASP A 89 -14.09 17.71 -11.68
C ASP A 89 -14.22 16.37 -10.95
N SER A 90 -14.36 15.28 -11.70
CA SER A 90 -14.51 13.92 -11.17
C SER A 90 -13.98 12.87 -12.14
N VAL A 91 -13.73 11.67 -11.63
CA VAL A 91 -13.34 10.50 -12.43
C VAL A 91 -14.60 9.84 -12.94
N SER A 92 -14.91 9.99 -14.23
CA SER A 92 -16.18 9.51 -14.83
C SER A 92 -16.35 8.00 -14.78
N GLY A 93 -15.24 7.25 -14.73
CA GLY A 93 -15.25 5.78 -14.63
C GLY A 93 -15.57 5.23 -13.23
N LEU A 94 -15.89 6.07 -12.24
CA LEU A 94 -16.27 5.65 -10.89
C LEU A 94 -17.77 5.85 -10.70
N GLU A 95 -18.56 4.82 -10.95
CA GLU A 95 -20.02 4.82 -10.82
C GLU A 95 -20.41 4.27 -9.43
N LYS A 96 -20.81 5.16 -8.51
CA LYS A 96 -21.35 4.74 -7.21
C LYS A 96 -22.71 4.08 -7.43
N ILE A 97 -22.85 2.81 -7.04
CA ILE A 97 -24.14 2.07 -7.11
C ILE A 97 -24.96 2.37 -5.85
N ASP A 98 -24.35 2.21 -4.68
CA ASP A 98 -24.94 2.50 -3.37
C ASP A 98 -23.81 2.85 -2.37
N ASP A 99 -24.13 2.91 -1.07
CA ASP A 99 -23.15 3.26 -0.02
C ASP A 99 -22.09 2.17 0.22
N TYR A 100 -22.20 1.01 -0.41
CA TYR A 100 -21.31 -0.14 -0.21
C TYR A 100 -20.75 -0.71 -1.51
N SER A 101 -21.17 -0.20 -2.67
CA SER A 101 -20.79 -0.74 -3.96
C SER A 101 -20.44 0.36 -4.97
N VAL A 102 -19.36 0.15 -5.72
CA VAL A 102 -18.92 0.99 -6.84
C VAL A 102 -18.61 0.12 -8.04
N LYS A 103 -19.06 0.56 -9.22
CA LYS A 103 -18.62 0.00 -10.50
C LYS A 103 -17.53 0.88 -11.08
N ILE A 104 -16.43 0.25 -11.47
CA ILE A 104 -15.27 0.92 -12.05
C ILE A 104 -15.21 0.56 -13.53
N HIS A 105 -15.26 1.57 -14.37
CA HIS A 105 -15.17 1.44 -15.84
C HIS A 105 -13.71 1.59 -16.29
N PHE A 106 -13.24 0.65 -17.10
CA PHE A 106 -11.87 0.63 -17.61
C PHE A 106 -11.84 0.79 -19.13
N LYS A 107 -10.81 1.45 -19.63
CA LYS A 107 -10.56 1.55 -21.09
C LYS A 107 -10.27 0.18 -21.69
N GLU A 108 -9.55 -0.66 -20.94
CA GLU A 108 -9.26 -2.04 -21.33
C GLU A 108 -9.20 -2.97 -20.12
N MET A 109 -9.58 -4.24 -20.31
CA MET A 109 -9.42 -5.28 -19.30
C MET A 109 -8.10 -6.03 -19.52
N ARG A 110 -7.35 -6.22 -18.43
CA ARG A 110 -6.06 -6.93 -18.44
C ARG A 110 -6.11 -8.14 -17.50
N PRO A 111 -5.55 -9.29 -17.87
CA PRO A 111 -5.52 -10.47 -17.00
C PRO A 111 -4.90 -10.21 -15.62
N SER A 112 -3.91 -9.30 -15.56
CA SER A 112 -3.24 -8.90 -14.31
C SER A 112 -4.16 -8.21 -13.30
N MET A 113 -5.36 -7.76 -13.70
CA MET A 113 -6.32 -7.13 -12.79
C MET A 113 -6.87 -8.10 -11.74
N LYS A 114 -6.79 -9.42 -11.99
CA LYS A 114 -7.18 -10.48 -11.05
C LYS A 114 -6.09 -10.83 -10.04
N LEU A 115 -4.89 -10.23 -10.17
CA LEU A 115 -3.74 -10.54 -9.34
C LEU A 115 -3.45 -9.40 -8.36
N ALA A 116 -2.75 -9.73 -7.28
CA ALA A 116 -2.19 -8.77 -6.35
C ALA A 116 -1.34 -7.73 -7.09
N GLY A 117 -1.57 -6.45 -6.79
CA GLY A 117 -0.89 -5.34 -7.46
C GLY A 117 -1.41 -5.03 -8.87
N GLY A 118 -2.55 -5.61 -9.27
CA GLY A 118 -3.30 -5.25 -10.48
C GLY A 118 -3.82 -3.80 -10.46
N ALA A 119 -4.82 -3.51 -11.30
CA ALA A 119 -5.34 -2.15 -11.45
C ALA A 119 -6.24 -1.68 -10.28
N LEU A 120 -6.67 -2.59 -9.41
CA LEU A 120 -7.53 -2.24 -8.29
C LEU A 120 -6.70 -1.76 -7.10
N SER A 121 -7.15 -0.68 -6.46
CA SER A 121 -6.57 -0.26 -5.19
C SER A 121 -6.89 -1.28 -4.10
N ALA A 122 -5.84 -1.83 -3.48
CA ALA A 122 -6.01 -2.71 -2.34
C ALA A 122 -6.23 -1.92 -1.02
N TYR A 123 -6.07 -0.62 -1.06
CA TYR A 123 -6.19 0.27 0.10
C TYR A 123 -7.34 1.24 -0.09
N ILE A 124 -7.85 1.71 1.03
CA ILE A 124 -8.95 2.65 1.16
C ILE A 124 -8.52 3.77 2.10
N MET A 125 -8.92 4.99 1.84
CA MET A 125 -8.55 6.17 2.64
C MET A 125 -9.76 6.71 3.40
N PRO A 126 -9.61 7.11 4.66
CA PRO A 126 -10.70 7.70 5.44
C PRO A 126 -11.06 9.10 4.90
N LYS A 127 -12.10 9.15 4.07
CA LYS A 127 -12.59 10.38 3.43
C LYS A 127 -12.93 11.46 4.44
N HIS A 128 -13.53 11.08 5.57
CA HIS A 128 -13.92 12.02 6.64
C HIS A 128 -12.74 12.82 7.22
N ILE A 129 -11.52 12.30 7.07
CA ILE A 129 -10.28 12.98 7.48
C ILE A 129 -9.68 13.74 6.30
N PHE A 130 -9.29 13.00 5.26
CA PHE A 130 -8.44 13.55 4.20
C PHE A 130 -9.15 14.48 3.23
N SER A 131 -10.49 14.46 3.16
CA SER A 131 -11.24 15.44 2.38
C SER A 131 -11.18 16.86 2.96
N THR A 132 -10.78 17.00 4.22
CA THR A 132 -10.66 18.30 4.91
C THR A 132 -9.25 18.91 4.83
N ILE A 133 -8.28 18.16 4.28
CA ILE A 133 -6.87 18.53 4.19
C ILE A 133 -6.50 18.64 2.70
N PRO A 134 -5.90 19.76 2.24
CA PRO A 134 -5.41 19.84 0.87
C PRO A 134 -4.42 18.72 0.54
N VAL A 135 -4.52 18.13 -0.65
CA VAL A 135 -3.69 16.98 -1.07
C VAL A 135 -2.20 17.29 -0.94
N ALA A 136 -1.77 18.50 -1.27
CA ALA A 136 -0.39 18.95 -1.15
C ALA A 136 0.15 19.03 0.30
N GLU A 137 -0.74 18.93 1.30
CA GLU A 137 -0.38 19.04 2.72
C GLU A 137 -0.47 17.70 3.47
N TRP A 138 -0.92 16.63 2.82
CA TRP A 138 -1.14 15.34 3.48
C TRP A 138 0.12 14.77 4.12
N ASP A 139 1.27 14.90 3.45
CA ASP A 139 2.55 14.40 3.92
C ASP A 139 3.06 15.10 5.18
N LYS A 140 2.48 16.25 5.55
CA LYS A 140 2.79 17.03 6.77
C LYS A 140 1.77 16.84 7.87
N SER A 141 0.64 16.18 7.57
CA SER A 141 -0.46 16.06 8.52
C SER A 141 -0.12 15.10 9.67
N GLU A 142 -0.71 15.34 10.84
CA GLU A 142 -0.66 14.46 12.01
C GLU A 142 -1.21 13.04 11.74
N TYR A 143 -2.07 12.90 10.72
CA TYR A 143 -2.62 11.63 10.29
C TYR A 143 -1.63 10.79 9.48
N VAL A 144 -0.61 11.40 8.90
CA VAL A 144 0.43 10.73 8.10
C VAL A 144 1.76 10.65 8.86
N ARG A 145 2.14 11.71 9.58
CA ARG A 145 3.45 11.82 10.27
C ARG A 145 3.37 11.65 11.78
N GLY A 146 2.21 11.86 12.36
CA GLY A 146 1.99 11.79 13.80
C GLY A 146 1.28 10.52 14.25
N THR A 147 0.71 10.57 15.44
CA THR A 147 0.04 9.45 16.10
C THR A 147 -1.45 9.35 15.80
N LYS A 148 -2.02 10.30 15.03
CA LYS A 148 -3.46 10.32 14.70
C LYS A 148 -3.83 9.43 13.52
N PHE A 149 -2.97 8.47 13.17
CA PHE A 149 -3.23 7.54 12.07
C PHE A 149 -4.54 6.77 12.30
N VAL A 150 -5.40 6.77 11.29
CA VAL A 150 -6.66 6.01 11.26
C VAL A 150 -6.59 4.97 10.16
N GLY A 151 -6.84 3.71 10.50
CA GLY A 151 -6.74 2.58 9.56
C GLY A 151 -7.72 1.47 9.89
N LEU A 152 -7.66 0.39 9.09
CA LEU A 152 -8.54 -0.78 9.18
C LEU A 152 -7.83 -2.03 9.72
N GLY A 153 -6.55 -1.93 10.10
CA GLY A 153 -5.75 -3.06 10.56
C GLY A 153 -6.10 -3.51 11.98
N ALA A 154 -5.53 -4.65 12.37
CA ALA A 154 -5.73 -5.27 13.69
C ALA A 154 -5.22 -4.42 14.86
N PHE A 155 -4.29 -3.51 14.58
CA PHE A 155 -3.69 -2.63 15.58
C PHE A 155 -3.80 -1.17 15.13
N LYS A 156 -3.88 -0.27 16.09
CA LYS A 156 -3.79 1.18 15.91
C LYS A 156 -2.54 1.73 16.61
N LEU A 157 -2.10 2.89 16.16
CA LEU A 157 -0.92 3.54 16.68
C LEU A 157 -1.22 4.17 18.05
N GLU A 158 -0.40 3.86 19.05
CA GLU A 158 -0.44 4.47 20.38
C GLU A 158 0.61 5.58 20.51
N SER A 159 1.86 5.28 20.16
CA SER A 159 2.96 6.25 20.26
C SER A 159 4.07 5.99 19.25
N ILE A 160 4.83 7.05 18.95
CA ILE A 160 6.05 7.00 18.15
C ILE A 160 7.15 7.74 18.95
N ILE A 161 8.30 7.10 19.12
CA ILE A 161 9.54 7.73 19.55
C ILE A 161 10.45 7.74 18.33
N PRO A 162 10.64 8.90 17.67
CA PRO A 162 11.38 8.99 16.42
C PRO A 162 12.79 8.41 16.52
N GLY A 163 13.15 7.51 15.61
CA GLY A 163 14.44 6.83 15.59
C GLY A 163 14.62 5.72 16.64
N GLU A 164 13.62 5.43 17.46
CA GLU A 164 13.70 4.46 18.54
C GLU A 164 12.62 3.39 18.43
N SER A 165 11.34 3.78 18.59
CA SER A 165 10.26 2.78 18.68
C SER A 165 8.91 3.28 18.23
N VAL A 166 8.04 2.31 17.92
CA VAL A 166 6.61 2.50 17.66
C VAL A 166 5.83 1.54 18.54
N THR A 167 4.84 2.05 19.26
CA THR A 167 3.93 1.24 20.07
C THR A 167 2.56 1.17 19.43
N LEU A 168 2.04 -0.05 19.30
CA LEU A 168 0.74 -0.35 18.73
C LEU A 168 -0.15 -1.03 19.78
N VAL A 169 -1.44 -0.68 19.79
CA VAL A 169 -2.46 -1.31 20.64
C VAL A 169 -3.59 -1.88 19.77
N PRO A 170 -4.39 -2.83 20.26
CA PRO A 170 -5.49 -3.40 19.49
C PRO A 170 -6.44 -2.35 18.94
N ASN A 171 -6.91 -2.58 17.72
CA ASN A 171 -8.03 -1.89 17.14
C ASN A 171 -9.30 -2.65 17.48
N GLU A 172 -10.16 -2.09 18.32
CA GLU A 172 -11.42 -2.70 18.76
C GLU A 172 -12.43 -2.87 17.60
N HIS A 173 -12.23 -2.14 16.50
CA HIS A 173 -13.09 -2.16 15.31
C HIS A 173 -12.53 -3.04 14.18
N TYR A 174 -11.47 -3.81 14.45
CA TYR A 174 -10.93 -4.69 13.42
C TYR A 174 -11.93 -5.73 12.96
N TYR A 175 -12.17 -5.85 11.66
CA TYR A 175 -13.24 -6.66 11.07
C TYR A 175 -13.13 -8.17 11.35
N LYS A 176 -11.95 -8.68 11.71
CA LYS A 176 -11.75 -10.07 12.15
C LYS A 176 -11.78 -10.24 13.69
N GLY A 177 -12.23 -9.21 14.39
CA GLY A 177 -12.26 -9.20 15.85
C GLY A 177 -10.97 -8.64 16.46
N ARG A 178 -11.04 -8.33 17.76
CA ARG A 178 -9.92 -7.75 18.52
C ARG A 178 -8.69 -8.68 18.48
N ALA A 179 -7.52 -8.11 18.23
CA ALA A 179 -6.26 -8.86 18.33
C ALA A 179 -6.04 -9.42 19.75
N LYS A 180 -5.43 -10.61 19.83
CA LYS A 180 -5.16 -11.29 21.11
C LYS A 180 -4.06 -10.65 21.93
N LEU A 181 -3.08 -9.98 21.28
CA LEU A 181 -2.02 -9.26 21.96
C LEU A 181 -2.53 -7.90 22.41
N ASP A 182 -2.20 -7.51 23.64
CA ASP A 182 -2.59 -6.22 24.20
C ASP A 182 -1.68 -5.08 23.73
N LYS A 183 -0.46 -5.38 23.26
CA LYS A 183 0.50 -4.41 22.77
C LYS A 183 1.52 -5.07 21.84
N VAL A 184 1.96 -4.31 20.84
CA VAL A 184 3.12 -4.63 20.00
C VAL A 184 4.06 -3.44 20.05
N VAL A 185 5.31 -3.66 20.46
CA VAL A 185 6.36 -2.67 20.45
C VAL A 185 7.36 -3.01 19.35
N MET A 186 7.55 -2.10 18.42
CA MET A 186 8.53 -2.24 17.33
C MET A 186 9.71 -1.32 17.61
N GLU A 187 10.89 -1.88 17.83
CA GLU A 187 12.12 -1.13 18.09
C GLU A 187 13.02 -1.11 16.85
N ILE A 188 13.72 0.01 16.65
CA ILE A 188 14.75 0.14 15.61
C ILE A 188 16.06 -0.34 16.19
N VAL A 189 16.59 -1.42 15.64
CA VAL A 189 17.83 -2.06 16.10
C VAL A 189 18.87 -2.06 15.01
N SER A 190 20.13 -1.81 15.36
CA SER A 190 21.24 -1.94 14.42
C SER A 190 21.36 -3.40 13.93
N PRO A 191 21.58 -3.63 12.62
CA PRO A 191 21.89 -4.95 12.10
C PRO A 191 23.05 -5.65 12.78
N ASP A 192 24.01 -4.90 13.32
CA ASP A 192 25.17 -5.46 14.05
C ASP A 192 24.80 -6.04 15.41
N ASN A 193 23.74 -5.53 16.04
CA ASN A 193 23.33 -5.92 17.38
C ASN A 193 22.22 -6.98 17.39
N ILE A 194 21.39 -7.05 16.35
CA ILE A 194 20.17 -7.87 16.38
C ILE A 194 20.43 -9.35 16.69
N VAL A 195 21.53 -9.91 16.18
CA VAL A 195 21.89 -11.32 16.43
C VAL A 195 22.18 -11.56 17.92
N SER A 196 22.95 -10.68 18.56
CA SER A 196 23.27 -10.81 19.98
C SER A 196 22.07 -10.59 20.87
N GLU A 197 21.19 -9.65 20.51
CA GLU A 197 19.98 -9.34 21.27
C GLU A 197 18.94 -10.46 21.14
N MET A 198 18.81 -11.11 19.97
CA MET A 198 17.99 -12.31 19.79
C MET A 198 18.54 -13.51 20.56
N LYS A 199 19.87 -13.70 20.60
CA LYS A 199 20.51 -14.73 21.46
C LYS A 199 20.18 -14.51 22.94
N ALA A 200 20.13 -13.26 23.37
CA ALA A 200 19.78 -12.88 24.74
C ALA A 200 18.27 -12.97 25.04
N GLY A 201 17.42 -13.26 24.06
CA GLY A 201 15.96 -13.34 24.22
C GLY A 201 15.30 -11.99 24.44
N LYS A 202 15.89 -10.90 23.94
CA LYS A 202 15.35 -9.55 24.12
C LYS A 202 14.10 -9.30 23.27
N TYR A 203 14.02 -9.93 22.10
CA TYR A 203 12.90 -9.75 21.16
C TYR A 203 12.18 -11.07 20.88
N ASP A 204 10.88 -10.99 20.66
CA ASP A 204 10.03 -12.12 20.28
C ASP A 204 10.13 -12.43 18.77
N ILE A 205 10.32 -11.40 17.93
CA ILE A 205 10.42 -11.52 16.47
C ILE A 205 11.46 -10.52 15.95
N ALA A 206 12.31 -10.96 15.03
CA ALA A 206 13.25 -10.07 14.34
C ALA A 206 13.51 -10.54 12.90
N GLU A 207 13.80 -9.59 12.00
CA GLU A 207 14.40 -9.89 10.70
C GLU A 207 15.91 -10.02 10.88
N MET A 208 16.45 -11.21 10.56
CA MET A 208 17.87 -11.53 10.74
C MET A 208 18.66 -11.22 9.46
N PRO A 209 19.82 -10.56 9.56
CA PRO A 209 20.64 -10.24 8.39
C PRO A 209 21.19 -11.50 7.70
N ASN A 210 20.89 -11.69 6.42
CA ASN A 210 21.38 -12.84 5.65
C ASN A 210 22.92 -12.95 5.65
N ALA A 211 23.63 -11.82 5.63
CA ALA A 211 25.09 -11.77 5.68
C ALA A 211 25.69 -12.38 6.96
N GLN A 212 24.91 -12.47 8.04
CA GLN A 212 25.34 -13.02 9.32
C GLN A 212 24.76 -14.43 9.57
N TYR A 213 24.19 -15.10 8.57
CA TYR A 213 23.51 -16.39 8.71
C TYR A 213 24.32 -17.42 9.50
N GLU A 214 25.61 -17.58 9.23
CA GLU A 214 26.50 -18.51 9.92
C GLU A 214 26.58 -18.26 11.42
N SER A 215 26.31 -17.03 11.89
CA SER A 215 26.39 -16.68 13.30
C SER A 215 25.14 -17.03 14.10
N TYR A 216 24.01 -17.33 13.43
CA TYR A 216 22.75 -17.58 14.10
C TYR A 216 21.99 -18.84 13.63
N LYS A 217 22.47 -19.54 12.58
CA LYS A 217 21.79 -20.72 12.00
C LYS A 217 21.54 -21.83 13.02
N ASP A 218 22.40 -21.97 14.02
CA ASP A 218 22.35 -23.01 15.04
C ASP A 218 21.71 -22.55 16.37
N LEU A 219 21.04 -21.41 16.38
CA LEU A 219 20.34 -20.94 17.59
C LEU A 219 19.19 -21.87 17.94
N THR A 220 19.17 -22.31 19.19
CA THR A 220 18.14 -23.25 19.71
C THR A 220 16.98 -22.57 20.43
N ASN A 221 17.16 -21.29 20.79
CA ASN A 221 16.13 -20.50 21.49
C ASN A 221 15.19 -19.72 20.57
N VAL A 222 15.38 -19.84 19.24
CA VAL A 222 14.55 -19.18 18.22
C VAL A 222 14.13 -20.18 17.13
N ASN A 223 13.00 -19.92 16.51
CA ASN A 223 12.54 -20.64 15.33
C ASN A 223 12.91 -19.83 14.08
N LEU A 224 13.82 -20.34 13.26
CA LEU A 224 14.23 -19.67 12.02
C LEU A 224 13.26 -20.03 10.90
N VAL A 225 12.59 -19.01 10.35
CA VAL A 225 11.69 -19.15 9.21
C VAL A 225 12.31 -18.46 7.99
N SER A 226 12.64 -19.27 6.99
CA SER A 226 13.14 -18.75 5.71
C SER A 226 12.00 -18.48 4.75
N THR A 227 12.03 -17.32 4.09
CA THR A 227 11.09 -16.94 3.05
C THR A 227 11.81 -16.53 1.78
N PHE A 228 11.24 -16.87 0.62
CA PHE A 228 11.74 -16.35 -0.64
C PHE A 228 11.19 -14.95 -0.89
N LYS A 229 12.08 -13.97 -1.09
CA LYS A 229 11.67 -12.64 -1.55
C LYS A 229 11.34 -12.71 -3.05
N SER A 230 10.16 -12.27 -3.45
CA SER A 230 9.80 -12.08 -4.87
C SER A 230 10.40 -10.77 -5.40
N SER A 231 11.72 -10.61 -5.22
CA SER A 231 12.48 -9.44 -5.63
C SER A 231 13.81 -9.89 -6.24
N PHE A 232 14.34 -9.07 -7.11
CA PHE A 232 15.67 -9.24 -7.67
C PHE A 232 16.45 -7.94 -7.53
N GLU A 233 17.74 -8.06 -7.39
CA GLU A 233 18.66 -6.93 -7.38
C GLU A 233 19.34 -6.84 -8.74
N TYR A 234 19.56 -5.62 -9.21
CA TYR A 234 20.22 -5.39 -10.49
C TYR A 234 21.11 -4.15 -10.42
N ILE A 235 22.12 -4.14 -11.26
CA ILE A 235 22.93 -2.97 -11.50
C ILE A 235 22.37 -2.27 -12.74
N ALA A 236 21.99 -1.01 -12.59
CA ALA A 236 21.54 -0.19 -13.70
C ALA A 236 22.64 0.82 -14.06
N PHE A 237 22.99 0.85 -15.35
CA PHE A 237 23.92 1.85 -15.85
C PHE A 237 23.18 3.11 -16.27
N HIS A 238 23.66 4.26 -15.83
CA HIS A 238 23.14 5.55 -16.25
C HIS A 238 23.80 5.95 -17.57
N LEU A 239 23.07 5.77 -18.68
CA LEU A 239 23.59 5.95 -20.05
C LEU A 239 23.34 7.35 -20.61
N GLY A 240 23.25 8.38 -19.78
CA GLY A 240 22.96 9.72 -20.24
C GLY A 240 22.62 10.69 -19.12
N LYS A 241 21.73 11.63 -19.37
CA LYS A 241 21.27 12.60 -18.37
C LYS A 241 19.76 12.77 -18.40
N PHE A 242 19.21 13.09 -17.23
CA PHE A 242 17.81 13.49 -17.14
C PHE A 242 17.65 14.94 -17.59
N ASP A 243 16.84 15.16 -18.62
CA ASP A 243 16.48 16.49 -19.06
C ASP A 243 15.22 16.96 -18.32
N LYS A 244 15.42 17.94 -17.44
CA LYS A 244 14.34 18.51 -16.63
C LYS A 244 13.27 19.23 -17.45
N ALA A 245 13.61 19.77 -18.60
CA ALA A 245 12.68 20.53 -19.43
C ALA A 245 11.69 19.60 -20.15
N SER A 246 12.15 18.46 -20.65
CA SER A 246 11.31 17.47 -21.32
C SER A 246 10.80 16.37 -20.40
N GLY A 247 11.30 16.28 -19.15
CA GLY A 247 10.98 15.20 -18.22
C GLY A 247 11.45 13.82 -18.66
N LYS A 248 12.45 13.74 -19.56
CA LYS A 248 12.91 12.49 -20.17
C LYS A 248 14.39 12.24 -19.91
N ASN A 249 14.76 10.98 -19.89
CA ASN A 249 16.18 10.57 -19.97
C ASN A 249 16.65 10.69 -21.43
N ILE A 250 17.71 11.48 -21.65
CA ILE A 250 18.38 11.60 -22.94
C ILE A 250 19.59 10.68 -22.89
N THR A 251 19.55 9.60 -23.67
CA THR A 251 20.65 8.65 -23.77
C THR A 251 21.80 9.25 -24.57
N ASP A 252 23.03 9.12 -24.06
CA ASP A 252 24.25 9.47 -24.75
C ASP A 252 24.90 8.19 -25.29
N PRO A 253 24.93 8.00 -26.64
CA PRO A 253 25.56 6.82 -27.24
C PRO A 253 27.07 6.75 -27.00
N LYS A 254 27.68 7.86 -26.58
CA LYS A 254 29.10 7.97 -26.26
C LYS A 254 29.41 7.81 -24.78
N ALA A 255 28.36 7.58 -23.95
CA ALA A 255 28.59 7.28 -22.54
C ALA A 255 29.43 6.00 -22.44
N LYS A 256 30.44 6.00 -21.58
CA LYS A 256 31.37 4.89 -21.42
C LYS A 256 30.65 3.54 -21.23
N MET A 257 29.56 3.54 -20.47
CA MET A 257 28.77 2.33 -20.19
C MET A 257 27.78 1.96 -21.31
N SER A 258 27.78 2.70 -22.43
CA SER A 258 27.03 2.33 -23.64
C SER A 258 27.82 1.40 -24.56
N ASP A 259 29.09 1.15 -24.25
CA ASP A 259 29.94 0.22 -25.00
C ASP A 259 29.56 -1.21 -24.65
N PRO A 260 29.08 -2.02 -25.61
CA PRO A 260 28.67 -3.40 -25.34
C PRO A 260 29.83 -4.35 -24.97
N VAL A 261 31.08 -3.88 -25.05
CA VAL A 261 32.30 -4.65 -24.73
C VAL A 261 32.75 -4.42 -23.28
N LEU A 262 32.21 -3.40 -22.61
CA LEU A 262 32.45 -3.15 -21.18
C LEU A 262 31.41 -3.86 -20.32
#